data_da10d161f56206a3f4c6087a6a10a573
#
_entry.id   da10d161f56206a3f4c6087a6a10a573
#
_cell.length_a   1.000
_cell.length_b   1.000
_cell.length_c   1.000
_cell.angle_alpha   90.00
_cell.angle_beta   90.00
_cell.angle_gamma   90.00
#
_symmetry.space_group_name_H-M   'P 1'
#
loop_
_entity.id
_entity.type
_entity.pdbx_description
1 polymer ?
#
loop_
_entity_poly.entity_id
_entity_poly.type
_entity_poly.pdbx_seq_one_letter_code
_entity_poly.pdbx_strand_id
1 'polypeptide(L)'
;MNLSLKVLAAGMLLLMLPVHSWADDPNTKIKVSGAKNVTVLLNEGVLYASPNTFELGKKWDVSEEKNKIYVKLKSGAGRQESVQIPSKIISGKPYVDFGYFAGQSGITYKYDEKHKKITLKKESRDSGKKEEKKSRQVIIWDPEHEFSTSSIKDAGKDNAIIISPTWGSYKDVSQNDFVPDLVYLKGIKDNGFNVLPLIHNDFDIPGTSAFMHDSKMQEKLISRIDAISEVYDLGGYNIDFENMKQEDKNLYTDFIKKLSGAMHEQGKMVAVDVTVYNEWSPTWSLCYDRENLAKAADYLVIMGYDETPGNSTVPGSVASYSWLDDSIKVLKKSVPGEKMILGLPLYTRVWVNESGRWKSRVLTLKYTDQFISRHKLRPVWNDEEKQYTSSWKEKGTAYKTWLEDAKSLEDKMSLVGKYGLGGTAFWRYGFEAENTFSELLNVKENQEKNGKIDIDNFSLHDYLAEKKQKLQEMQE
;
A
#
# COMPACT_ATOMS: atom_id res chain seq x y z
N MET A 1 -57.16 -41.21 22.65
CA MET A 1 -56.28 -42.43 22.66
C MET A 1 -54.84 -41.94 22.47
N ASN A 2 -54.07 -42.04 23.55
CA ASN A 2 -52.68 -41.64 23.60
C ASN A 2 -51.78 -42.65 22.91
N LEU A 3 -50.80 -42.20 22.13
CA LEU A 3 -49.58 -42.96 21.90
C LEU A 3 -48.37 -41.98 21.93
N SER A 4 -47.61 -42.11 22.99
CA SER A 4 -46.36 -41.46 23.24
C SER A 4 -45.23 -42.11 22.43
N LEU A 5 -44.49 -41.32 21.68
CA LEU A 5 -43.20 -41.74 21.13
C LEU A 5 -42.07 -41.28 22.06
N LYS A 6 -41.42 -42.22 22.69
CA LYS A 6 -40.16 -42.06 23.40
C LYS A 6 -39.04 -42.05 22.36
N VAL A 7 -38.31 -40.93 22.22
CA VAL A 7 -37.06 -40.85 21.51
C VAL A 7 -35.92 -41.05 22.52
N LEU A 8 -35.16 -42.10 22.34
CA LEU A 8 -33.93 -42.35 23.08
C LEU A 8 -32.87 -41.31 22.67
N ALA A 9 -32.46 -40.47 23.58
CA ALA A 9 -31.27 -39.67 23.51
C ALA A 9 -30.08 -40.54 23.97
N ALA A 10 -29.24 -40.98 23.02
CA ALA A 10 -27.94 -41.57 23.33
C ALA A 10 -27.01 -40.41 23.71
N GLY A 11 -26.72 -40.26 24.99
CA GLY A 11 -25.76 -39.31 25.49
C GLY A 11 -24.34 -39.69 25.11
N MET A 12 -23.75 -38.95 24.20
CA MET A 12 -22.30 -38.91 24.03
C MET A 12 -21.73 -38.00 25.12
N LEU A 13 -21.22 -38.64 26.19
CA LEU A 13 -20.47 -37.98 27.25
C LEU A 13 -19.09 -37.61 26.66
N LEU A 14 -18.99 -36.43 26.06
CA LEU A 14 -17.69 -35.85 25.76
C LEU A 14 -17.04 -35.49 27.08
N LEU A 15 -16.09 -36.30 27.52
CA LEU A 15 -15.15 -35.96 28.58
C LEU A 15 -14.39 -34.70 28.11
N MET A 16 -14.90 -33.52 28.49
CA MET A 16 -14.12 -32.30 28.53
C MET A 16 -13.01 -32.50 29.56
N LEU A 17 -11.84 -32.94 29.11
CA LEU A 17 -10.64 -32.72 29.90
C LEU A 17 -10.52 -31.21 30.08
N PRO A 18 -10.31 -30.73 31.32
CA PRO A 18 -10.07 -29.31 31.52
C PRO A 18 -8.80 -28.99 30.71
N VAL A 19 -8.96 -28.21 29.66
CA VAL A 19 -7.83 -27.48 29.09
C VAL A 19 -7.39 -26.57 30.24
N HIS A 20 -6.34 -27.01 30.95
CA HIS A 20 -5.64 -26.11 31.85
C HIS A 20 -5.04 -25.04 30.93
N SER A 21 -5.81 -23.97 30.70
CA SER A 21 -5.21 -22.71 30.31
C SER A 21 -4.31 -22.36 31.48
N TRP A 22 -3.03 -22.62 31.29
CA TRP A 22 -2.00 -21.96 32.08
C TRP A 22 -2.16 -20.49 31.74
N ALA A 23 -3.01 -19.77 32.50
CA ALA A 23 -2.97 -18.35 32.51
C ALA A 23 -1.57 -18.02 33.05
N ASP A 24 -0.65 -17.74 32.13
CA ASP A 24 0.63 -17.18 32.53
C ASP A 24 0.31 -15.99 33.45
N ASP A 25 0.96 -15.95 34.61
CA ASP A 25 0.92 -14.77 35.48
C ASP A 25 1.15 -13.57 34.54
N PRO A 26 0.22 -12.61 34.46
CA PRO A 26 0.27 -11.51 33.49
C PRO A 26 1.55 -10.67 33.55
N ASN A 27 2.47 -10.98 34.46
CA ASN A 27 3.74 -10.30 34.66
C ASN A 27 4.93 -11.26 34.84
N THR A 28 4.96 -12.41 34.16
CA THR A 28 6.07 -13.35 34.27
C THR A 28 7.38 -12.69 33.86
N LYS A 29 8.32 -12.53 34.80
CA LYS A 29 9.68 -12.04 34.52
C LYS A 29 10.49 -13.07 33.75
N ILE A 30 11.06 -12.65 32.63
CA ILE A 30 11.92 -13.47 31.81
C ILE A 30 13.39 -13.26 32.21
N LYS A 31 14.13 -14.36 32.43
CA LYS A 31 15.54 -14.30 32.73
C LYS A 31 16.35 -13.92 31.49
N VAL A 32 17.09 -12.82 31.55
CA VAL A 32 17.97 -12.40 30.45
C VAL A 32 19.41 -12.75 30.82
N SER A 33 20.07 -13.56 29.98
CA SER A 33 21.47 -13.94 30.16
C SER A 33 22.38 -13.02 29.34
N GLY A 34 23.42 -12.51 29.99
CA GLY A 34 24.43 -11.63 29.35
C GLY A 34 24.18 -10.14 29.56
N ALA A 35 23.14 -9.74 30.30
CA ALA A 35 22.89 -8.33 30.64
C ALA A 35 22.51 -8.16 32.10
N LYS A 36 23.03 -7.10 32.73
CA LYS A 36 22.63 -6.65 34.06
C LYS A 36 21.61 -5.51 33.91
N ASN A 37 20.64 -5.44 34.83
CA ASN A 37 19.60 -4.37 34.87
C ASN A 37 18.63 -4.35 33.68
N VAL A 38 18.40 -5.47 33.04
CA VAL A 38 17.40 -5.63 31.98
C VAL A 38 16.18 -6.35 32.54
N THR A 39 15.01 -5.80 32.33
CA THR A 39 13.74 -6.44 32.68
C THR A 39 12.96 -6.73 31.40
N VAL A 40 12.68 -8.01 31.19
CA VAL A 40 11.75 -8.46 30.13
C VAL A 40 10.60 -9.20 30.81
N LEU A 41 9.39 -8.90 30.40
CA LEU A 41 8.15 -9.51 30.88
C LEU A 41 7.49 -10.27 29.73
N LEU A 42 6.90 -11.41 30.06
CA LEU A 42 5.92 -12.03 29.16
C LEU A 42 4.53 -11.61 29.62
N ASN A 43 3.79 -10.93 28.75
CA ASN A 43 2.42 -10.48 29.03
C ASN A 43 1.56 -10.81 27.82
N GLU A 44 0.49 -11.62 28.02
CA GLU A 44 -0.42 -12.03 26.96
C GLU A 44 0.30 -12.64 25.73
N GLY A 45 1.35 -13.45 25.98
CA GLY A 45 2.12 -14.08 24.90
C GLY A 45 3.15 -13.18 24.21
N VAL A 46 3.23 -11.90 24.58
CA VAL A 46 4.17 -10.93 23.99
C VAL A 46 5.29 -10.61 24.97
N LEU A 47 6.53 -10.58 24.49
CA LEU A 47 7.70 -10.17 25.26
C LEU A 47 7.78 -8.64 25.30
N TYR A 48 7.76 -8.07 26.49
CA TYR A 48 7.90 -6.63 26.73
C TYR A 48 9.20 -6.34 27.49
N ALA A 49 9.98 -5.38 27.01
CA ALA A 49 11.22 -4.98 27.66
C ALA A 49 11.15 -3.56 28.21
N SER A 50 11.86 -3.34 29.32
CA SER A 50 12.10 -2.00 29.83
C SER A 50 12.90 -1.17 28.80
N PRO A 51 12.69 0.16 28.70
CA PRO A 51 13.30 1.00 27.66
C PRO A 51 14.83 0.89 27.59
N ASN A 52 15.50 0.88 28.73
CA ASN A 52 16.98 0.76 28.82
C ASN A 52 17.53 -0.54 28.22
N THR A 53 16.69 -1.53 27.94
CA THR A 53 17.12 -2.76 27.27
C THR A 53 17.65 -2.48 25.88
N PHE A 54 17.08 -1.52 25.16
CA PHE A 54 17.45 -1.19 23.80
C PHE A 54 18.79 -0.47 23.66
N GLU A 55 19.27 0.16 24.74
CA GLU A 55 20.62 0.76 24.80
C GLU A 55 21.71 -0.29 24.69
N LEU A 56 21.43 -1.56 25.04
CA LEU A 56 22.38 -2.66 24.90
C LEU A 56 22.79 -2.92 23.45
N GLY A 57 21.93 -2.60 22.47
CA GLY A 57 22.24 -2.68 21.06
C GLY A 57 23.22 -1.61 20.58
N LYS A 58 23.44 -0.55 21.37
CA LYS A 58 24.30 0.59 21.03
C LYS A 58 23.92 1.33 19.74
N LYS A 59 22.76 1.07 19.23
CA LYS A 59 22.25 1.71 18.00
C LYS A 59 21.34 2.88 18.32
N TRP A 60 20.62 2.81 19.45
CA TRP A 60 19.66 3.81 19.87
C TRP A 60 19.91 4.32 21.27
N ASP A 61 19.74 5.62 21.45
CA ASP A 61 19.56 6.24 22.74
C ASP A 61 18.08 6.27 23.07
N VAL A 62 17.67 5.79 24.24
CA VAL A 62 16.26 5.67 24.63
C VAL A 62 15.97 6.61 25.79
N SER A 63 14.87 7.34 25.72
CA SER A 63 14.39 8.21 26.80
C SER A 63 12.94 7.96 27.13
N GLU A 64 12.56 8.19 28.38
CA GLU A 64 11.18 8.14 28.85
C GLU A 64 10.75 9.54 29.27
N GLU A 65 9.62 10.02 28.72
CA GLU A 65 9.02 11.31 29.07
C GLU A 65 7.51 11.13 29.23
N LYS A 66 6.96 11.41 30.44
CA LYS A 66 5.52 11.32 30.71
C LYS A 66 4.87 9.97 30.32
N ASN A 67 5.53 8.87 30.65
CA ASN A 67 5.14 7.51 30.25
C ASN A 67 5.15 7.22 28.74
N LYS A 68 5.76 8.07 27.94
CA LYS A 68 6.05 7.83 26.54
C LYS A 68 7.51 7.47 26.36
N ILE A 69 7.79 6.55 25.47
CA ILE A 69 9.14 6.10 25.14
C ILE A 69 9.56 6.70 23.81
N TYR A 70 10.75 7.27 23.79
CA TYR A 70 11.35 7.86 22.60
C TYR A 70 12.69 7.21 22.30
N VAL A 71 12.90 6.90 21.03
CA VAL A 71 14.20 6.55 20.47
C VAL A 71 14.82 7.80 19.90
N LYS A 72 16.05 8.11 20.32
CA LYS A 72 16.85 9.20 19.76
C LYS A 72 17.90 8.61 18.84
N LEU A 73 17.92 9.05 17.61
CA LEU A 73 18.87 8.61 16.62
C LEU A 73 19.27 9.77 15.70
N LYS A 74 20.40 9.59 15.01
CA LYS A 74 20.85 10.52 14.01
C LYS A 74 20.39 9.99 12.65
N SER A 75 19.49 10.70 11.98
CA SER A 75 19.01 10.31 10.65
C SER A 75 20.16 10.34 9.62
N GLY A 76 19.99 9.64 8.50
CA GLY A 76 20.90 9.70 7.35
C GLY A 76 21.11 11.13 6.84
N ALA A 77 20.10 12.00 6.97
CA ALA A 77 20.20 13.44 6.71
C ALA A 77 21.03 14.23 7.75
N GLY A 78 21.59 13.55 8.75
CA GLY A 78 22.51 14.12 9.76
C GLY A 78 21.85 14.88 10.90
N ARG A 79 20.51 14.92 10.98
CA ARG A 79 19.75 15.54 12.07
C ARG A 79 19.49 14.57 13.20
N GLN A 80 19.46 15.07 14.42
CA GLN A 80 19.02 14.28 15.57
C GLN A 80 17.48 14.28 15.59
N GLU A 81 16.91 13.08 15.50
CA GLU A 81 15.47 12.85 15.54
C GLU A 81 15.07 12.13 16.82
N SER A 82 13.82 12.36 17.24
CA SER A 82 13.23 11.69 18.40
C SER A 82 11.93 11.03 17.96
N VAL A 83 11.93 9.70 17.85
CA VAL A 83 10.82 8.90 17.38
C VAL A 83 10.12 8.27 18.57
N GLN A 84 8.84 8.58 18.78
CA GLN A 84 8.03 7.91 19.80
C GLN A 84 7.77 6.47 19.37
N ILE A 85 7.92 5.52 20.29
CA ILE A 85 7.55 4.12 20.07
C ILE A 85 6.39 3.73 20.99
N PRO A 86 5.47 2.84 20.53
CA PRO A 86 4.37 2.38 21.36
C PRO A 86 4.86 1.67 22.61
N SER A 87 4.22 1.95 23.73
CA SER A 87 4.53 1.31 25.00
C SER A 87 3.28 0.82 25.70
N LYS A 88 3.37 -0.33 26.39
CA LYS A 88 2.34 -0.86 27.29
C LYS A 88 2.70 -0.51 28.72
N ILE A 89 1.76 0.06 29.46
CA ILE A 89 1.97 0.32 30.89
C ILE A 89 1.69 -0.97 31.65
N ILE A 90 2.72 -1.51 32.31
CA ILE A 90 2.64 -2.72 33.12
C ILE A 90 3.10 -2.37 34.53
N SER A 91 2.24 -2.55 35.52
CA SER A 91 2.53 -2.19 36.93
C SER A 91 3.04 -0.74 37.09
N GLY A 92 2.44 0.21 36.37
CA GLY A 92 2.74 1.64 36.44
C GLY A 92 4.02 2.08 35.73
N LYS A 93 4.66 1.21 34.94
CA LYS A 93 5.86 1.51 34.15
C LYS A 93 5.64 1.21 32.67
N PRO A 94 6.22 1.98 31.77
CA PRO A 94 6.14 1.71 30.35
C PRO A 94 7.12 0.61 29.93
N TYR A 95 6.64 -0.28 29.07
CA TYR A 95 7.42 -1.35 28.44
C TYR A 95 7.18 -1.35 26.93
N VAL A 96 8.19 -1.76 26.19
CA VAL A 96 8.20 -1.78 24.72
C VAL A 96 8.20 -3.22 24.23
N ASP A 97 7.52 -3.50 23.10
CA ASP A 97 7.54 -4.81 22.47
C ASP A 97 8.98 -5.21 22.10
N PHE A 98 9.52 -6.14 22.87
CA PHE A 98 10.91 -6.60 22.70
C PHE A 98 11.08 -7.39 21.42
N GLY A 99 10.08 -8.22 21.07
CA GLY A 99 10.12 -9.05 19.87
C GLY A 99 10.22 -8.21 18.59
N TYR A 100 9.51 -7.09 18.56
CA TYR A 100 9.51 -6.20 17.39
C TYR A 100 10.78 -5.33 17.31
N PHE A 101 11.16 -4.68 18.40
CA PHE A 101 12.20 -3.65 18.34
C PHE A 101 13.65 -4.15 18.62
N ALA A 102 13.82 -5.37 19.11
CA ALA A 102 15.15 -5.87 19.44
C ALA A 102 16.10 -5.89 18.23
N GLY A 103 15.64 -6.46 17.10
CA GLY A 103 16.43 -6.54 15.87
C GLY A 103 16.83 -5.18 15.33
N GLN A 104 15.87 -4.24 15.26
CA GLN A 104 16.10 -2.88 14.78
C GLN A 104 17.11 -2.11 15.66
N SER A 105 17.10 -2.34 16.97
CA SER A 105 18.07 -1.72 17.90
C SER A 105 19.46 -2.36 17.87
N GLY A 106 19.67 -3.40 17.05
CA GLY A 106 20.93 -4.15 16.99
C GLY A 106 21.07 -5.22 18.05
N ILE A 107 19.96 -5.66 18.68
CA ILE A 107 19.95 -6.76 19.62
C ILE A 107 19.58 -8.05 18.92
N THR A 108 20.49 -9.03 18.89
CA THR A 108 20.17 -10.40 18.47
C THR A 108 19.97 -11.28 19.69
N TYR A 109 18.93 -12.09 19.70
CA TYR A 109 18.59 -12.93 20.84
C TYR A 109 18.01 -14.29 20.43
N LYS A 110 18.01 -15.22 21.40
CA LYS A 110 17.24 -16.47 21.34
C LYS A 110 16.33 -16.53 22.56
N TYR A 111 15.05 -16.70 22.33
CA TYR A 111 14.07 -16.97 23.39
C TYR A 111 13.86 -18.49 23.54
N ASP A 112 13.98 -18.98 24.76
CA ASP A 112 13.65 -20.34 25.16
C ASP A 112 12.34 -20.29 25.96
N GLU A 113 11.25 -20.64 25.29
CA GLU A 113 9.92 -20.60 25.86
C GLU A 113 9.76 -21.57 27.05
N LYS A 114 10.33 -22.77 26.92
CA LYS A 114 10.26 -23.82 27.97
C LYS A 114 10.91 -23.36 29.29
N HIS A 115 12.03 -22.67 29.17
CA HIS A 115 12.78 -22.22 30.35
C HIS A 115 12.55 -20.74 30.66
N LYS A 116 11.64 -20.08 29.97
CA LYS A 116 11.35 -18.63 30.09
C LYS A 116 12.63 -17.79 30.15
N LYS A 117 13.53 -17.98 29.19
CA LYS A 117 14.86 -17.39 29.18
C LYS A 117 15.21 -16.78 27.82
N ILE A 118 15.73 -15.56 27.85
CA ILE A 118 16.35 -14.90 26.71
C ILE A 118 17.88 -15.02 26.84
N THR A 119 18.53 -15.39 25.76
CA THR A 119 20.01 -15.36 25.65
C THR A 119 20.35 -14.39 24.53
N LEU A 120 21.08 -13.31 24.88
CA LEU A 120 21.59 -12.36 23.90
C LEU A 120 22.74 -13.01 23.12
N LYS A 121 22.73 -12.84 21.80
CA LYS A 121 23.78 -13.32 20.91
C LYS A 121 24.75 -12.19 20.60
N LYS A 122 26.06 -12.50 20.49
CA LYS A 122 27.02 -11.60 19.85
C LYS A 122 26.79 -11.67 18.33
N GLU A 123 26.72 -10.51 17.66
CA GLU A 123 26.61 -10.46 16.20
C GLU A 123 27.77 -11.23 15.54
N SER A 124 27.43 -12.18 14.68
CA SER A 124 28.28 -12.61 13.58
C SER A 124 27.80 -11.84 12.35
N ARG A 125 28.59 -10.92 11.83
CA ARG A 125 28.35 -10.26 10.55
C ARG A 125 28.47 -11.30 9.43
N ASP A 126 27.37 -11.86 9.02
CA ASP A 126 27.30 -12.62 7.78
C ASP A 126 26.17 -12.04 6.92
N SER A 127 26.52 -11.06 6.13
CA SER A 127 25.65 -10.46 5.13
C SER A 127 25.82 -11.22 3.81
N GLY A 128 25.35 -12.45 3.77
CA GLY A 128 25.18 -13.15 2.52
C GLY A 128 24.09 -12.48 1.69
N LYS A 129 24.48 -11.57 0.78
CA LYS A 129 23.58 -11.12 -0.29
C LYS A 129 23.27 -12.32 -1.17
N LYS A 130 22.09 -12.91 -1.00
CA LYS A 130 21.48 -13.71 -2.07
C LYS A 130 21.14 -12.76 -3.20
N GLU A 131 21.58 -13.05 -4.43
CA GLU A 131 21.01 -12.43 -5.62
C GLU A 131 19.52 -12.79 -5.66
N GLU A 132 18.68 -11.81 -5.33
CA GLU A 132 17.24 -11.96 -5.45
C GLU A 132 16.88 -11.92 -6.93
N LYS A 133 16.23 -12.98 -7.39
CA LYS A 133 15.51 -13.01 -8.67
C LYS A 133 14.57 -11.80 -8.65
N LYS A 134 14.67 -10.93 -9.63
CA LYS A 134 13.87 -9.69 -9.71
C LYS A 134 12.39 -10.08 -9.79
N SER A 135 11.70 -10.13 -8.64
CA SER A 135 10.28 -10.38 -8.55
C SER A 135 9.53 -9.09 -8.95
N ARG A 136 8.37 -9.24 -9.57
CA ARG A 136 7.51 -8.09 -9.88
C ARG A 136 6.93 -7.52 -8.59
N GLN A 137 6.83 -6.20 -8.53
CA GLN A 137 6.24 -5.53 -7.39
C GLN A 137 4.71 -5.60 -7.48
N VAL A 138 4.07 -5.87 -6.37
CA VAL A 138 2.62 -5.76 -6.22
C VAL A 138 2.35 -4.82 -5.05
N ILE A 139 1.84 -3.63 -5.34
CA ILE A 139 1.47 -2.65 -4.32
C ILE A 139 -0.04 -2.73 -4.08
N ILE A 140 -0.44 -2.77 -2.82
CA ILE A 140 -1.85 -2.70 -2.42
C ILE A 140 -2.00 -1.50 -1.48
N TRP A 141 -2.75 -0.50 -1.93
CA TRP A 141 -3.07 0.65 -1.09
C TRP A 141 -4.13 0.28 -0.07
N ASP A 142 -3.89 0.62 1.18
CA ASP A 142 -4.78 0.37 2.31
C ASP A 142 -5.02 1.63 3.14
N PRO A 143 -5.89 2.53 2.68
CA PRO A 143 -6.13 3.80 3.37
C PRO A 143 -6.87 3.65 4.71
N GLU A 144 -7.58 2.57 4.93
CA GLU A 144 -8.34 2.33 6.16
C GLU A 144 -7.57 1.51 7.22
N HIS A 145 -6.37 1.04 6.89
CA HIS A 145 -5.56 0.14 7.74
C HIS A 145 -6.30 -1.14 8.15
N GLU A 146 -7.09 -1.69 7.24
CA GLU A 146 -7.91 -2.89 7.47
C GLU A 146 -7.28 -4.15 6.90
N PHE A 147 -6.07 -4.06 6.32
CA PHE A 147 -5.42 -5.18 5.65
C PHE A 147 -5.40 -6.44 6.52
N SER A 148 -5.91 -7.54 5.96
CA SER A 148 -5.85 -8.87 6.50
C SER A 148 -5.15 -9.81 5.54
N THR A 149 -4.18 -10.54 6.04
CA THR A 149 -3.38 -11.49 5.23
C THR A 149 -4.18 -12.66 4.69
N SER A 150 -5.40 -12.91 5.20
CA SER A 150 -6.27 -14.00 4.73
C SER A 150 -6.65 -13.86 3.26
N SER A 151 -6.76 -12.63 2.74
CA SER A 151 -7.10 -12.36 1.34
C SER A 151 -5.96 -12.61 0.36
N ILE A 152 -4.70 -12.67 0.84
CA ILE A 152 -3.50 -12.80 0.01
C ILE A 152 -2.65 -14.03 0.38
N LYS A 153 -3.07 -14.85 1.34
CA LYS A 153 -2.27 -15.90 1.97
C LYS A 153 -1.60 -16.88 0.97
N ASP A 154 -2.20 -17.06 -0.19
CA ASP A 154 -1.70 -17.93 -1.24
C ASP A 154 -1.26 -17.16 -2.51
N ALA A 155 -1.34 -15.84 -2.49
CA ALA A 155 -1.01 -14.98 -3.61
C ALA A 155 0.47 -14.62 -3.59
N GLY A 156 1.28 -15.33 -4.35
CA GLY A 156 2.53 -14.74 -4.76
C GLY A 156 3.79 -15.19 -4.09
N LYS A 157 4.10 -16.49 -4.15
CA LYS A 157 5.48 -16.94 -3.90
C LYS A 157 6.51 -16.33 -4.86
N ASP A 158 6.05 -15.78 -5.98
CA ASP A 158 6.87 -15.18 -7.04
C ASP A 158 6.76 -13.65 -7.13
N ASN A 159 5.90 -13.00 -6.32
CA ASN A 159 5.69 -11.56 -6.29
C ASN A 159 6.23 -10.93 -5.01
N ALA A 160 6.81 -9.73 -5.11
CA ALA A 160 7.16 -8.92 -3.95
C ALA A 160 5.94 -8.06 -3.55
N ILE A 161 5.19 -8.53 -2.54
CA ILE A 161 3.99 -7.84 -2.08
C ILE A 161 4.35 -6.70 -1.12
N ILE A 162 3.79 -5.54 -1.41
CA ILE A 162 3.96 -4.31 -0.67
C ILE A 162 2.58 -3.82 -0.23
N ILE A 163 2.40 -3.60 1.05
CA ILE A 163 1.23 -2.92 1.58
C ILE A 163 1.57 -1.44 1.79
N SER A 164 0.73 -0.58 1.25
CA SER A 164 0.89 0.87 1.31
C SER A 164 -0.25 1.51 2.11
N PRO A 165 -0.15 1.54 3.46
CA PRO A 165 -1.13 2.21 4.29
C PRO A 165 -1.04 3.73 4.13
N THR A 166 -2.16 4.43 4.12
CA THR A 166 -2.15 5.89 4.11
C THR A 166 -1.87 6.42 5.51
N TRP A 167 -0.71 7.06 5.69
CA TRP A 167 -0.32 7.61 6.99
C TRP A 167 -0.77 9.04 7.23
N GLY A 168 -1.26 9.71 6.20
CA GLY A 168 -1.72 11.08 6.24
C GLY A 168 -0.88 12.02 5.40
N SER A 169 -1.05 13.32 5.63
CA SER A 169 -0.31 14.33 4.88
C SER A 169 1.14 14.46 5.36
N TYR A 170 1.97 15.07 4.51
CA TYR A 170 3.34 15.43 4.88
C TYR A 170 3.40 16.31 6.15
N LYS A 171 2.33 17.09 6.44
CA LYS A 171 2.21 17.91 7.64
C LYS A 171 2.04 17.03 8.88
N ASP A 172 1.16 16.03 8.80
CA ASP A 172 0.86 15.13 9.93
C ASP A 172 2.07 14.29 10.29
N VAL A 173 2.70 13.68 9.30
CA VAL A 173 3.88 12.81 9.50
C VAL A 173 5.09 13.58 10.01
N SER A 174 5.18 14.89 9.72
CA SER A 174 6.25 15.75 10.23
C SER A 174 6.15 16.08 11.73
N GLN A 175 5.08 15.67 12.41
CA GLN A 175 4.88 15.95 13.84
C GLN A 175 5.67 14.97 14.71
N ASN A 176 6.15 15.45 15.85
CA ASN A 176 6.99 14.63 16.74
C ASN A 176 6.22 13.53 17.47
N ASP A 177 4.91 13.64 17.58
CA ASP A 177 4.01 12.68 18.24
C ASP A 177 3.35 11.70 17.27
N PHE A 178 3.74 11.73 15.99
CA PHE A 178 3.29 10.73 15.04
C PHE A 178 3.81 9.34 15.42
N VAL A 179 2.89 8.38 15.60
CA VAL A 179 3.19 7.00 15.99
C VAL A 179 2.41 6.04 15.11
N PRO A 180 3.10 5.22 14.30
CA PRO A 180 2.46 4.16 13.52
C PRO A 180 1.75 3.12 14.38
N ASP A 181 0.69 2.52 13.84
CA ASP A 181 0.04 1.36 14.46
C ASP A 181 0.95 0.13 14.42
N LEU A 182 1.49 -0.25 15.57
CA LEU A 182 2.41 -1.37 15.67
C LEU A 182 1.72 -2.72 15.44
N VAL A 183 0.45 -2.88 15.83
CA VAL A 183 -0.29 -4.14 15.66
C VAL A 183 -0.50 -4.39 14.17
N TYR A 184 -0.92 -3.36 13.46
CA TYR A 184 -1.07 -3.39 12.02
C TYR A 184 0.25 -3.70 11.29
N LEU A 185 1.34 -3.00 11.63
CA LEU A 185 2.66 -3.23 11.03
C LEU A 185 3.16 -4.65 11.27
N LYS A 186 2.99 -5.16 12.51
CA LYS A 186 3.37 -6.56 12.82
C LYS A 186 2.56 -7.56 11.98
N GLY A 187 1.26 -7.36 11.86
CA GLY A 187 0.41 -8.23 11.06
C GLY A 187 0.89 -8.36 9.61
N ILE A 188 1.34 -7.28 9.00
CA ILE A 188 1.88 -7.29 7.65
C ILE A 188 3.25 -8.00 7.60
N LYS A 189 4.18 -7.60 8.48
CA LYS A 189 5.57 -8.07 8.46
C LYS A 189 5.72 -9.53 8.85
N ASP A 190 4.93 -10.02 9.80
CA ASP A 190 4.92 -11.44 10.21
C ASP A 190 4.50 -12.38 9.06
N ASN A 191 3.85 -11.84 8.02
CA ASN A 191 3.52 -12.57 6.80
C ASN A 191 4.53 -12.38 5.67
N GLY A 192 5.65 -11.72 5.94
CA GLY A 192 6.74 -11.53 4.98
C GLY A 192 6.48 -10.45 3.92
N PHE A 193 5.47 -9.59 4.12
CA PHE A 193 5.16 -8.48 3.22
C PHE A 193 5.95 -7.23 3.62
N ASN A 194 6.25 -6.40 2.61
CA ASN A 194 6.92 -5.13 2.82
C ASN A 194 5.89 -4.02 3.08
N VAL A 195 6.32 -2.95 3.75
CA VAL A 195 5.46 -1.80 4.07
C VAL A 195 6.09 -0.54 3.49
N LEU A 196 5.36 0.13 2.60
CA LEU A 196 5.68 1.44 2.07
C LEU A 196 4.51 2.38 2.37
N PRO A 197 4.51 3.06 3.53
CA PRO A 197 3.42 3.97 3.85
C PRO A 197 3.27 5.08 2.82
N LEU A 198 2.02 5.40 2.50
CA LEU A 198 1.67 6.49 1.61
C LEU A 198 1.60 7.80 2.39
N ILE A 199 2.27 8.82 1.85
CA ILE A 199 2.25 10.21 2.34
C ILE A 199 1.71 11.08 1.22
N HIS A 200 0.63 11.84 1.51
CA HIS A 200 -0.04 12.71 0.55
C HIS A 200 0.11 14.20 0.87
N ASN A 201 -0.43 15.07 0.01
CA ASN A 201 -0.38 16.54 0.15
C ASN A 201 -1.75 17.19 0.39
N ASP A 202 -2.79 16.43 0.76
CA ASP A 202 -4.17 16.88 0.97
C ASP A 202 -4.83 17.53 -0.27
N PHE A 203 -4.26 17.36 -1.47
CA PHE A 203 -4.64 18.11 -2.68
C PHE A 203 -4.57 19.64 -2.51
N ASP A 204 -3.85 20.11 -1.48
CA ASP A 204 -3.72 21.52 -1.10
C ASP A 204 -2.69 22.22 -1.99
N ILE A 205 -3.13 22.80 -3.10
CA ILE A 205 -2.26 23.49 -4.06
C ILE A 205 -1.42 24.59 -3.40
N PRO A 206 -1.99 25.54 -2.62
CA PRO A 206 -1.19 26.60 -1.98
C PRO A 206 -0.19 26.06 -0.96
N GLY A 207 -0.62 25.13 -0.10
CA GLY A 207 0.25 24.56 0.93
C GLY A 207 1.37 23.73 0.32
N THR A 208 1.09 22.93 -0.71
CA THR A 208 2.10 22.14 -1.43
C THR A 208 3.11 23.06 -2.12
N SER A 209 2.65 24.13 -2.80
CA SER A 209 3.55 25.11 -3.41
C SER A 209 4.45 25.79 -2.35
N ALA A 210 3.91 26.17 -1.20
CA ALA A 210 4.71 26.73 -0.11
C ALA A 210 5.77 25.72 0.39
N PHE A 211 5.39 24.44 0.55
CA PHE A 211 6.31 23.36 0.93
C PHE A 211 7.42 23.16 -0.11
N MET A 212 7.10 23.22 -1.41
CA MET A 212 8.10 23.08 -2.47
C MET A 212 9.16 24.19 -2.47
N HIS A 213 8.82 25.37 -1.96
CA HIS A 213 9.72 26.52 -1.84
C HIS A 213 10.41 26.61 -0.47
N ASP A 214 10.10 25.72 0.49
CA ASP A 214 10.71 25.71 1.82
C ASP A 214 11.63 24.50 2.03
N SER A 215 12.92 24.68 1.74
CA SER A 215 13.92 23.62 1.90
C SER A 215 14.03 23.12 3.35
N LYS A 216 13.76 23.96 4.35
CA LYS A 216 13.83 23.56 5.76
C LYS A 216 12.67 22.63 6.14
N MET A 217 11.47 22.90 5.63
CA MET A 217 10.33 21.98 5.81
C MET A 217 10.56 20.64 5.10
N GLN A 218 11.11 20.66 3.87
CA GLN A 218 11.49 19.43 3.15
C GLN A 218 12.51 18.61 3.94
N GLU A 219 13.59 19.25 4.40
CA GLU A 219 14.63 18.60 5.18
C GLU A 219 14.08 18.05 6.53
N LYS A 220 13.17 18.77 7.17
CA LYS A 220 12.50 18.28 8.39
C LYS A 220 11.68 17.03 8.10
N LEU A 221 10.87 17.01 7.04
CA LEU A 221 10.09 15.84 6.66
C LEU A 221 11.00 14.66 6.33
N ILE A 222 12.00 14.85 5.47
CA ILE A 222 12.94 13.81 5.05
C ILE A 222 13.63 13.20 6.28
N SER A 223 14.16 14.04 7.17
CA SER A 223 14.82 13.59 8.39
C SER A 223 13.88 12.77 9.28
N ARG A 224 12.63 13.22 9.39
CA ARG A 224 11.61 12.58 10.22
C ARG A 224 11.22 11.19 9.68
N ILE A 225 10.89 11.08 8.40
CA ILE A 225 10.48 9.82 7.80
C ILE A 225 11.64 8.83 7.67
N ASP A 226 12.87 9.34 7.49
CA ASP A 226 14.10 8.56 7.53
C ASP A 226 14.27 7.87 8.90
N ALA A 227 14.16 8.63 9.97
CA ALA A 227 14.24 8.12 11.33
C ALA A 227 13.10 7.12 11.65
N ILE A 228 11.87 7.43 11.24
CA ILE A 228 10.73 6.54 11.40
C ILE A 228 10.98 5.23 10.64
N SER A 229 11.48 5.29 9.40
CA SER A 229 11.73 4.09 8.59
C SER A 229 12.77 3.17 9.24
N GLU A 230 13.77 3.73 9.92
CA GLU A 230 14.78 2.97 10.67
C GLU A 230 14.17 2.30 11.89
N VAL A 231 13.44 3.07 12.73
CA VAL A 231 12.87 2.57 13.98
C VAL A 231 11.81 1.51 13.76
N TYR A 232 10.97 1.68 12.74
CA TYR A 232 9.89 0.74 12.43
C TYR A 232 10.25 -0.28 11.35
N ASP A 233 11.49 -0.27 10.88
CA ASP A 233 11.99 -1.18 9.84
C ASP A 233 11.05 -1.25 8.63
N LEU A 234 10.77 -0.09 8.05
CA LEU A 234 9.95 0.03 6.86
C LEU A 234 10.76 -0.27 5.59
N GLY A 235 10.08 -0.67 4.52
CA GLY A 235 10.70 -0.87 3.21
C GLY A 235 11.01 0.41 2.44
N GLY A 236 10.40 1.51 2.85
CA GLY A 236 10.49 2.82 2.21
C GLY A 236 9.18 3.59 2.30
N TYR A 237 8.91 4.43 1.31
CA TYR A 237 7.68 5.23 1.26
C TYR A 237 7.06 5.28 -0.14
N ASN A 238 5.74 5.45 -0.17
CA ASN A 238 4.97 5.81 -1.34
C ASN A 238 4.54 7.28 -1.22
N ILE A 239 4.90 8.11 -2.20
CA ILE A 239 4.63 9.55 -2.18
C ILE A 239 3.53 9.85 -3.18
N ASP A 240 2.40 10.31 -2.68
CA ASP A 240 1.18 10.57 -3.42
C ASP A 240 0.82 12.07 -3.37
N PHE A 241 1.65 12.89 -4.01
CA PHE A 241 1.40 14.32 -4.10
C PHE A 241 0.68 14.63 -5.40
N GLU A 242 -0.57 15.03 -5.27
CA GLU A 242 -1.47 15.30 -6.39
C GLU A 242 -1.96 16.76 -6.40
N ASN A 243 -2.55 17.17 -7.52
CA ASN A 243 -3.13 18.49 -7.68
C ASN A 243 -2.14 19.62 -7.30
N MET A 244 -0.97 19.59 -7.94
CA MET A 244 0.11 20.54 -7.69
C MET A 244 0.17 21.60 -8.81
N LYS A 245 0.82 22.72 -8.55
CA LYS A 245 1.10 23.69 -9.60
C LYS A 245 2.09 23.12 -10.62
N GLN A 246 1.81 23.32 -11.91
CA GLN A 246 2.71 22.91 -12.99
C GLN A 246 4.09 23.58 -12.88
N GLU A 247 4.15 24.80 -12.40
CA GLU A 247 5.38 25.58 -12.23
C GLU A 247 6.32 24.95 -11.20
N ASP A 248 5.78 24.24 -10.22
CA ASP A 248 6.53 23.60 -9.13
C ASP A 248 7.09 22.21 -9.51
N LYS A 249 6.85 21.70 -10.71
CA LYS A 249 7.23 20.34 -11.10
C LYS A 249 8.72 20.03 -10.93
N ASN A 250 9.59 20.99 -11.18
CA ASN A 250 11.05 20.82 -11.02
C ASN A 250 11.41 20.80 -9.53
N LEU A 251 10.77 21.62 -8.71
CA LEU A 251 10.95 21.63 -7.25
C LEU A 251 10.49 20.31 -6.63
N TYR A 252 9.36 19.78 -7.11
CA TYR A 252 8.89 18.45 -6.70
C TYR A 252 9.89 17.35 -7.06
N THR A 253 10.43 17.38 -8.27
CA THR A 253 11.47 16.42 -8.70
C THR A 253 12.72 16.53 -7.83
N ASP A 254 13.15 17.73 -7.46
CA ASP A 254 14.31 17.92 -6.60
C ASP A 254 14.05 17.49 -5.15
N PHE A 255 12.81 17.66 -4.66
CA PHE A 255 12.38 17.11 -3.38
C PHE A 255 12.47 15.57 -3.40
N ILE A 256 11.91 14.91 -4.43
CA ILE A 256 11.99 13.44 -4.57
C ILE A 256 13.43 12.96 -4.68
N LYS A 257 14.33 13.66 -5.38
CA LYS A 257 15.76 13.32 -5.41
C LYS A 257 16.40 13.33 -4.02
N LYS A 258 16.12 14.38 -3.23
CA LYS A 258 16.66 14.48 -1.86
C LYS A 258 16.11 13.37 -0.97
N LEU A 259 14.81 13.12 -1.06
CA LEU A 259 14.15 12.05 -0.31
C LEU A 259 14.72 10.68 -0.67
N SER A 260 14.78 10.35 -1.96
CA SER A 260 15.33 9.07 -2.42
C SER A 260 16.80 8.90 -2.02
N GLY A 261 17.61 9.97 -2.08
CA GLY A 261 18.98 9.93 -1.59
C GLY A 261 19.07 9.48 -0.13
N ALA A 262 18.28 10.09 0.74
CA ALA A 262 18.25 9.72 2.17
C ALA A 262 17.75 8.28 2.39
N MET A 263 16.70 7.87 1.68
CA MET A 263 16.15 6.51 1.80
C MET A 263 17.13 5.45 1.28
N HIS A 264 17.79 5.69 0.16
CA HIS A 264 18.76 4.76 -0.43
C HIS A 264 20.00 4.53 0.45
N GLU A 265 20.40 5.51 1.26
CA GLU A 265 21.48 5.33 2.26
C GLU A 265 21.16 4.21 3.28
N GLN A 266 19.86 3.99 3.53
CA GLN A 266 19.37 2.89 4.38
C GLN A 266 18.95 1.64 3.59
N GLY A 267 19.09 1.61 2.26
CA GLY A 267 18.56 0.54 1.40
C GLY A 267 17.03 0.50 1.33
N LYS A 268 16.36 1.64 1.57
CA LYS A 268 14.90 1.82 1.49
C LYS A 268 14.50 2.34 0.11
N MET A 269 13.30 2.01 -0.36
CA MET A 269 12.81 2.45 -1.67
C MET A 269 11.87 3.66 -1.57
N VAL A 270 11.75 4.37 -2.67
CA VAL A 270 10.76 5.44 -2.86
C VAL A 270 9.95 5.15 -4.11
N ALA A 271 8.63 5.02 -3.94
CA ALA A 271 7.66 4.98 -5.02
C ALA A 271 6.94 6.33 -5.08
N VAL A 272 6.60 6.79 -6.29
CA VAL A 272 5.91 8.07 -6.50
C VAL A 272 4.67 7.82 -7.34
N ASP A 273 3.50 8.18 -6.82
CA ASP A 273 2.25 8.08 -7.54
C ASP A 273 2.14 9.23 -8.54
N VAL A 274 1.76 8.90 -9.77
CA VAL A 274 1.56 9.88 -10.84
C VAL A 274 0.33 9.50 -11.67
N THR A 275 -0.39 10.49 -12.15
CA THR A 275 -1.49 10.25 -13.10
C THR A 275 -0.94 9.82 -14.47
N VAL A 276 -1.78 9.23 -15.30
CA VAL A 276 -1.51 9.10 -16.74
C VAL A 276 -1.26 10.48 -17.36
N TYR A 277 -0.55 10.52 -18.49
CA TYR A 277 -0.28 11.78 -19.17
C TYR A 277 -1.57 12.38 -19.73
N ASN A 278 -1.81 13.66 -19.43
CA ASN A 278 -2.90 14.45 -19.97
C ASN A 278 -2.43 15.90 -20.18
N GLU A 279 -2.32 16.31 -21.44
CA GLU A 279 -1.82 17.65 -21.79
C GLU A 279 -2.78 18.79 -21.42
N TRP A 280 -4.04 18.46 -21.10
CA TRP A 280 -5.07 19.43 -20.74
C TRP A 280 -5.22 19.65 -19.23
N SER A 281 -4.40 18.98 -18.42
CA SER A 281 -4.51 18.99 -16.98
C SER A 281 -3.24 19.53 -16.31
N PRO A 282 -3.12 20.84 -16.12
CA PRO A 282 -1.93 21.47 -15.54
C PRO A 282 -1.60 20.96 -14.15
N THR A 283 -2.59 20.85 -13.26
CA THR A 283 -2.35 20.53 -11.84
C THR A 283 -2.38 19.03 -11.54
N TRP A 284 -3.04 18.22 -12.38
CA TRP A 284 -3.14 16.77 -12.17
C TRP A 284 -2.19 15.95 -13.04
N SER A 285 -1.62 16.54 -14.10
CA SER A 285 -0.75 15.79 -15.00
C SER A 285 0.55 16.53 -15.35
N LEU A 286 0.46 17.80 -15.78
CA LEU A 286 1.67 18.54 -16.21
C LEU A 286 2.55 18.99 -15.03
N CYS A 287 2.08 18.81 -13.80
CA CYS A 287 2.84 19.03 -12.58
C CYS A 287 3.92 17.94 -12.34
N TYR A 288 3.95 16.86 -13.13
CA TYR A 288 4.95 15.81 -13.00
C TYR A 288 5.97 15.85 -14.14
N ASP A 289 7.25 15.92 -13.80
CA ASP A 289 8.37 15.61 -14.70
C ASP A 289 8.66 14.10 -14.61
N ARG A 290 7.86 13.29 -15.31
CA ARG A 290 7.91 11.84 -15.19
C ARG A 290 9.25 11.23 -15.55
N GLU A 291 9.96 11.81 -16.53
CA GLU A 291 11.31 11.34 -16.92
C GLU A 291 12.31 11.51 -15.77
N ASN A 292 12.37 12.70 -15.17
CA ASN A 292 13.31 12.96 -14.09
C ASN A 292 12.86 12.38 -12.76
N LEU A 293 11.55 12.24 -12.49
CA LEU A 293 11.03 11.50 -11.36
C LEU A 293 11.41 10.01 -11.43
N ALA A 294 11.32 9.38 -12.62
CA ALA A 294 11.73 7.98 -12.81
C ALA A 294 13.23 7.75 -12.59
N LYS A 295 14.07 8.77 -12.85
CA LYS A 295 15.50 8.72 -12.53
C LYS A 295 15.76 8.88 -11.03
N ALA A 296 14.91 9.61 -10.34
CA ALA A 296 15.04 9.92 -8.92
C ALA A 296 14.48 8.81 -8.02
N ALA A 297 13.28 8.32 -8.30
CA ALA A 297 12.58 7.29 -7.54
C ALA A 297 12.92 5.87 -8.01
N ASP A 298 12.57 4.88 -7.20
CA ASP A 298 12.67 3.47 -7.60
C ASP A 298 11.57 3.11 -8.59
N TYR A 299 10.34 3.58 -8.33
CA TYR A 299 9.18 3.36 -9.19
C TYR A 299 8.31 4.60 -9.32
N LEU A 300 7.70 4.73 -10.51
CA LEU A 300 6.51 5.55 -10.71
C LEU A 300 5.30 4.64 -10.72
N VAL A 301 4.36 4.85 -9.81
CA VAL A 301 3.08 4.14 -9.77
C VAL A 301 2.09 4.94 -10.58
N ILE A 302 1.71 4.41 -11.73
CA ILE A 302 0.82 5.07 -12.66
C ILE A 302 -0.61 4.83 -12.21
N MET A 303 -1.32 5.85 -11.78
CA MET A 303 -2.74 5.76 -11.42
C MET A 303 -3.59 5.53 -12.68
N GLY A 304 -3.70 4.26 -13.07
CA GLY A 304 -4.41 3.81 -14.27
C GLY A 304 -5.91 3.66 -14.02
N TYR A 305 -6.51 4.69 -13.44
CA TYR A 305 -7.94 4.74 -13.14
C TYR A 305 -8.47 6.18 -13.21
N ASP A 306 -9.78 6.33 -13.04
CA ASP A 306 -10.51 7.57 -13.25
C ASP A 306 -10.36 8.17 -14.67
N GLU A 307 -10.27 7.27 -15.68
CA GLU A 307 -10.39 7.66 -17.11
C GLU A 307 -11.60 8.57 -17.29
N THR A 308 -12.75 8.19 -16.71
CA THR A 308 -13.92 9.02 -16.56
C THR A 308 -14.10 9.34 -15.07
N PRO A 309 -13.68 10.54 -14.61
CA PRO A 309 -13.75 10.90 -13.21
C PRO A 309 -15.18 11.03 -12.70
N GLY A 310 -15.35 10.88 -11.38
CA GLY A 310 -16.67 10.80 -10.75
C GLY A 310 -17.57 12.03 -10.93
N ASN A 311 -17.00 13.19 -11.23
CA ASN A 311 -17.71 14.45 -11.49
C ASN A 311 -17.97 14.69 -12.98
N SER A 312 -17.65 13.76 -13.86
CA SER A 312 -17.94 13.87 -15.30
C SER A 312 -19.44 13.99 -15.55
N THR A 313 -19.79 14.78 -16.53
CA THR A 313 -21.17 14.91 -17.03
C THR A 313 -21.50 13.89 -18.12
N VAL A 314 -20.50 13.16 -18.58
CA VAL A 314 -20.61 12.09 -19.59
C VAL A 314 -20.23 10.76 -18.92
N PRO A 315 -21.09 9.72 -19.03
CA PRO A 315 -20.79 8.43 -18.45
C PRO A 315 -19.70 7.70 -19.24
N GLY A 316 -18.80 7.02 -18.54
CA GLY A 316 -17.73 6.25 -19.15
C GLY A 316 -17.10 5.25 -18.19
N SER A 317 -16.12 4.51 -18.68
CA SER A 317 -15.30 3.57 -17.92
C SER A 317 -14.42 4.29 -16.88
N VAL A 318 -14.08 3.59 -15.80
CA VAL A 318 -13.04 4.01 -14.85
C VAL A 318 -11.65 3.73 -15.41
N ALA A 319 -11.48 2.63 -16.15
CA ALA A 319 -10.20 2.21 -16.70
C ALA A 319 -10.43 1.23 -17.87
N SER A 320 -10.60 1.71 -19.08
CA SER A 320 -10.68 0.83 -20.25
C SER A 320 -9.29 0.30 -20.63
N TYR A 321 -9.25 -0.91 -21.21
CA TYR A 321 -7.99 -1.51 -21.66
C TYR A 321 -7.30 -0.65 -22.73
N SER A 322 -8.03 -0.18 -23.72
CA SER A 322 -7.50 0.65 -24.81
C SER A 322 -6.89 1.94 -24.28
N TRP A 323 -7.55 2.61 -23.34
CA TRP A 323 -7.02 3.82 -22.70
C TRP A 323 -5.73 3.55 -21.90
N LEU A 324 -5.66 2.44 -21.16
CA LEU A 324 -4.45 2.04 -20.43
C LEU A 324 -3.30 1.70 -21.39
N ASP A 325 -3.59 0.94 -22.45
CA ASP A 325 -2.61 0.55 -23.47
C ASP A 325 -1.97 1.79 -24.10
N ASP A 326 -2.77 2.76 -24.50
CA ASP A 326 -2.30 4.00 -25.10
C ASP A 326 -1.59 4.90 -24.09
N SER A 327 -2.08 4.97 -22.85
CA SER A 327 -1.42 5.72 -21.78
C SER A 327 -0.02 5.19 -21.49
N ILE A 328 0.17 3.87 -21.47
CA ILE A 328 1.46 3.24 -21.29
C ILE A 328 2.39 3.54 -22.48
N LYS A 329 1.90 3.47 -23.71
CA LYS A 329 2.70 3.84 -24.92
C LYS A 329 3.22 5.28 -24.83
N VAL A 330 2.35 6.22 -24.38
CA VAL A 330 2.77 7.62 -24.18
C VAL A 330 3.88 7.71 -23.14
N LEU A 331 3.72 7.09 -21.99
CA LEU A 331 4.67 7.16 -20.88
C LEU A 331 6.00 6.49 -21.23
N LYS A 332 6.00 5.40 -21.98
CA LYS A 332 7.21 4.69 -22.39
C LYS A 332 8.13 5.49 -23.32
N LYS A 333 7.69 6.61 -23.85
CA LYS A 333 8.57 7.52 -24.61
C LYS A 333 9.63 8.19 -23.74
N SER A 334 9.36 8.33 -22.43
CA SER A 334 10.24 9.02 -21.49
C SER A 334 10.56 8.23 -20.23
N VAL A 335 9.81 7.16 -19.93
CA VAL A 335 9.96 6.37 -18.71
C VAL A 335 10.25 4.90 -19.08
N PRO A 336 11.34 4.30 -18.58
CA PRO A 336 11.61 2.88 -18.74
C PRO A 336 10.49 2.02 -18.15
N GLY A 337 10.10 0.93 -18.84
CA GLY A 337 9.00 0.07 -18.40
C GLY A 337 9.20 -0.48 -16.99
N GLU A 338 10.39 -0.96 -16.70
CA GLU A 338 10.75 -1.53 -15.39
C GLU A 338 10.68 -0.53 -14.22
N LYS A 339 10.58 0.76 -14.53
CA LYS A 339 10.37 1.83 -13.54
C LYS A 339 8.88 2.16 -13.33
N MET A 340 7.98 1.58 -14.12
CA MET A 340 6.54 1.84 -14.02
C MET A 340 5.83 0.68 -13.32
N ILE A 341 4.97 0.99 -12.37
CA ILE A 341 3.99 0.08 -11.77
C ILE A 341 2.60 0.53 -12.21
N LEU A 342 1.81 -0.39 -12.78
CA LEU A 342 0.47 -0.08 -13.29
C LEU A 342 -0.55 -0.20 -12.16
N GLY A 343 -1.11 0.92 -11.73
CA GLY A 343 -2.22 1.00 -10.76
C GLY A 343 -3.56 0.70 -11.45
N LEU A 344 -4.33 -0.23 -10.89
CA LEU A 344 -5.61 -0.68 -11.38
C LEU A 344 -6.71 -0.49 -10.31
N PRO A 345 -7.96 -0.18 -10.72
CA PRO A 345 -9.06 0.02 -9.79
C PRO A 345 -9.70 -1.30 -9.37
N LEU A 346 -10.01 -1.44 -8.10
CA LEU A 346 -10.91 -2.49 -7.58
C LEU A 346 -12.35 -1.97 -7.44
N TYR A 347 -12.72 -1.02 -8.29
CA TYR A 347 -14.03 -0.40 -8.32
C TYR A 347 -14.40 0.04 -9.72
N THR A 348 -15.68 0.26 -9.91
CA THR A 348 -16.23 0.92 -11.10
C THR A 348 -17.22 2.00 -10.69
N ARG A 349 -17.91 2.59 -11.67
CA ARG A 349 -18.96 3.59 -11.45
C ARG A 349 -20.28 3.15 -12.06
N VAL A 350 -21.35 3.33 -11.29
CA VAL A 350 -22.71 3.29 -11.79
C VAL A 350 -23.15 4.73 -12.10
N TRP A 351 -23.42 4.99 -13.35
CA TRP A 351 -23.89 6.27 -13.82
C TRP A 351 -25.42 6.31 -13.82
N VAL A 352 -25.98 7.38 -13.30
CA VAL A 352 -27.42 7.61 -13.24
C VAL A 352 -27.76 8.95 -13.89
N ASN A 353 -28.72 8.96 -14.79
CA ASN A 353 -29.21 10.19 -15.42
C ASN A 353 -30.34 10.79 -14.60
N GLU A 354 -30.03 11.80 -13.80
CA GLU A 354 -31.00 12.53 -12.99
C GLU A 354 -31.40 13.83 -13.70
N SER A 355 -32.61 13.88 -14.22
CA SER A 355 -33.17 15.08 -14.92
C SER A 355 -32.27 15.59 -16.04
N GLY A 356 -31.72 14.69 -16.86
CA GLY A 356 -30.87 15.05 -18.00
C GLY A 356 -29.39 15.22 -17.66
N ARG A 357 -28.99 15.06 -16.40
CA ARG A 357 -27.59 15.16 -15.94
C ARG A 357 -27.11 13.81 -15.44
N TRP A 358 -25.96 13.37 -15.92
CA TRP A 358 -25.31 12.17 -15.44
C TRP A 358 -24.56 12.46 -14.13
N LYS A 359 -24.73 11.57 -13.18
CA LYS A 359 -23.98 11.52 -11.93
C LYS A 359 -23.47 10.10 -11.72
N SER A 360 -22.40 9.93 -10.98
CA SER A 360 -21.85 8.62 -10.71
C SER A 360 -21.88 8.24 -9.23
N ARG A 361 -21.87 6.93 -8.97
CA ARG A 361 -21.64 6.33 -7.66
C ARG A 361 -20.61 5.21 -7.81
N VAL A 362 -19.72 5.10 -6.87
CA VAL A 362 -18.74 4.00 -6.83
C VAL A 362 -19.47 2.69 -6.58
N LEU A 363 -19.08 1.66 -7.33
CA LEU A 363 -19.44 0.26 -7.12
C LEU A 363 -18.14 -0.53 -7.00
N THR A 364 -17.86 -1.09 -5.84
CA THR A 364 -16.67 -1.89 -5.59
C THR A 364 -16.84 -3.31 -6.12
N LEU A 365 -15.76 -4.01 -6.44
CA LEU A 365 -15.80 -5.39 -6.91
C LEU A 365 -16.56 -6.29 -5.93
N LYS A 366 -16.36 -6.09 -4.65
CA LYS A 366 -17.04 -6.81 -3.56
C LYS A 366 -18.56 -6.89 -3.72
N TYR A 367 -19.17 -5.89 -4.32
CA TYR A 367 -20.62 -5.82 -4.46
C TYR A 367 -21.12 -5.95 -5.91
N THR A 368 -20.25 -6.19 -6.87
CA THR A 368 -20.60 -6.23 -8.31
C THR A 368 -21.61 -7.33 -8.62
N ASP A 369 -21.39 -8.57 -8.16
CA ASP A 369 -22.31 -9.69 -8.42
C ASP A 369 -23.69 -9.48 -7.78
N GLN A 370 -23.70 -8.96 -6.55
CA GLN A 370 -24.93 -8.62 -5.86
C GLN A 370 -25.69 -7.51 -6.60
N PHE A 371 -24.97 -6.53 -7.13
CA PHE A 371 -25.55 -5.43 -7.92
C PHE A 371 -26.17 -5.95 -9.22
N ILE A 372 -25.44 -6.77 -9.98
CA ILE A 372 -25.92 -7.41 -11.21
C ILE A 372 -27.20 -8.21 -10.93
N SER A 373 -27.18 -9.03 -9.90
CA SER A 373 -28.32 -9.87 -9.51
C SER A 373 -29.55 -9.04 -9.11
N ARG A 374 -29.36 -8.02 -8.25
CA ARG A 374 -30.43 -7.13 -7.77
C ARG A 374 -31.14 -6.40 -8.89
N HIS A 375 -30.37 -5.88 -9.86
CA HIS A 375 -30.92 -5.12 -11.00
C HIS A 375 -31.24 -6.01 -12.21
N LYS A 376 -31.04 -7.34 -12.10
CA LYS A 376 -31.27 -8.34 -13.16
C LYS A 376 -30.57 -7.94 -14.47
N LEU A 377 -29.35 -7.45 -14.36
CA LEU A 377 -28.58 -7.00 -15.51
C LEU A 377 -28.12 -8.19 -16.35
N ARG A 378 -27.90 -7.94 -17.63
CA ARG A 378 -27.24 -8.85 -18.58
C ARG A 378 -26.08 -8.12 -19.23
N PRO A 379 -24.94 -8.00 -18.52
CA PRO A 379 -23.80 -7.29 -19.06
C PRO A 379 -23.26 -7.95 -20.32
N VAL A 380 -22.82 -7.13 -21.27
CA VAL A 380 -22.25 -7.57 -22.54
C VAL A 380 -20.79 -7.22 -22.56
N TRP A 381 -19.95 -8.19 -22.97
CA TRP A 381 -18.51 -7.98 -23.09
C TRP A 381 -18.19 -7.03 -24.25
N ASN A 382 -17.35 -6.04 -23.98
CA ASN A 382 -16.77 -5.14 -24.97
C ASN A 382 -15.29 -5.51 -25.16
N ASP A 383 -14.91 -5.96 -26.34
CA ASP A 383 -13.56 -6.45 -26.63
C ASP A 383 -12.51 -5.33 -26.69
N GLU A 384 -12.90 -4.11 -27.03
CA GLU A 384 -11.99 -2.96 -27.09
C GLU A 384 -11.65 -2.46 -25.65
N GLU A 385 -12.68 -2.34 -24.83
CA GLU A 385 -12.55 -1.87 -23.45
C GLU A 385 -12.08 -2.98 -22.49
N LYS A 386 -12.23 -4.26 -22.89
CA LYS A 386 -12.02 -5.44 -22.06
C LYS A 386 -12.80 -5.36 -20.75
N GLN A 387 -14.08 -5.00 -20.87
CA GLN A 387 -15.02 -4.85 -19.76
C GLN A 387 -16.40 -5.31 -20.13
N TYR A 388 -17.17 -5.76 -19.15
CA TYR A 388 -18.59 -5.94 -19.30
C TYR A 388 -19.32 -4.61 -19.17
N THR A 389 -20.20 -4.28 -20.12
CA THR A 389 -21.00 -3.06 -20.10
C THR A 389 -22.47 -3.36 -19.92
N SER A 390 -23.19 -2.47 -19.28
CA SER A 390 -24.64 -2.56 -19.16
C SER A 390 -25.30 -1.18 -19.20
N SER A 391 -26.44 -1.10 -19.91
CA SER A 391 -27.31 0.08 -19.94
C SER A 391 -28.74 -0.34 -19.68
N TRP A 392 -29.42 0.29 -18.74
CA TRP A 392 -30.80 -0.06 -18.40
C TRP A 392 -31.63 1.15 -17.96
N LYS A 393 -32.93 0.95 -17.83
CA LYS A 393 -33.84 1.94 -17.24
C LYS A 393 -34.57 1.33 -16.06
N GLU A 394 -34.71 2.09 -15.01
CA GLU A 394 -35.45 1.71 -13.81
C GLU A 394 -36.32 2.88 -13.36
N LYS A 395 -37.65 2.67 -13.29
CA LYS A 395 -38.63 3.72 -12.99
C LYS A 395 -38.48 5.00 -13.83
N GLY A 396 -38.14 4.84 -15.12
CA GLY A 396 -37.92 5.96 -16.05
C GLY A 396 -36.53 6.60 -16.03
N THR A 397 -35.70 6.29 -15.03
CA THR A 397 -34.34 6.79 -14.93
C THR A 397 -33.38 5.87 -15.70
N ALA A 398 -32.47 6.46 -16.49
CA ALA A 398 -31.46 5.72 -17.24
C ALA A 398 -30.19 5.53 -16.44
N TYR A 399 -29.58 4.36 -16.61
CA TYR A 399 -28.33 3.97 -15.96
C TYR A 399 -27.36 3.39 -16.97
N LYS A 400 -26.06 3.55 -16.71
CA LYS A 400 -24.96 2.90 -17.43
C LYS A 400 -23.87 2.45 -16.45
N THR A 401 -23.14 1.40 -16.81
CA THR A 401 -21.96 0.94 -16.07
C THR A 401 -21.01 0.19 -16.97
N TRP A 402 -19.73 0.28 -16.66
CA TRP A 402 -18.60 -0.52 -17.18
C TRP A 402 -18.06 -1.29 -15.99
N LEU A 403 -18.24 -2.60 -15.97
CA LEU A 403 -17.94 -3.41 -14.79
C LEU A 403 -16.47 -3.81 -14.76
N GLU A 404 -15.87 -3.71 -13.57
CA GLU A 404 -14.61 -4.40 -13.27
C GLU A 404 -14.91 -5.76 -12.65
N ASP A 405 -14.14 -6.76 -13.06
CA ASP A 405 -14.14 -8.12 -12.53
C ASP A 405 -12.73 -8.75 -12.68
N ALA A 406 -12.57 -9.99 -12.24
CA ALA A 406 -11.29 -10.69 -12.35
C ALA A 406 -10.81 -10.78 -13.80
N LYS A 407 -11.70 -11.04 -14.76
CA LYS A 407 -11.34 -11.15 -16.19
C LYS A 407 -10.85 -9.82 -16.75
N SER A 408 -11.54 -8.71 -16.49
CA SER A 408 -11.14 -7.39 -16.96
C SER A 408 -9.81 -6.95 -16.36
N LEU A 409 -9.57 -7.28 -15.08
CA LEU A 409 -8.32 -6.98 -14.39
C LEU A 409 -7.17 -7.85 -14.93
N GLU A 410 -7.40 -9.15 -15.20
CA GLU A 410 -6.40 -10.04 -15.81
C GLU A 410 -5.96 -9.53 -17.18
N ASP A 411 -6.92 -9.17 -18.05
CA ASP A 411 -6.62 -8.56 -19.34
C ASP A 411 -5.75 -7.30 -19.19
N LYS A 412 -6.08 -6.40 -18.27
CA LYS A 412 -5.29 -5.19 -17.99
C LYS A 412 -3.92 -5.49 -17.40
N MET A 413 -3.81 -6.48 -16.52
CA MET A 413 -2.53 -6.93 -15.97
C MET A 413 -1.62 -7.51 -17.05
N SER A 414 -2.16 -8.05 -18.16
CA SER A 414 -1.35 -8.50 -19.29
C SER A 414 -0.47 -7.40 -19.88
N LEU A 415 -0.87 -6.11 -19.74
CA LEU A 415 -0.07 -4.95 -20.12
C LEU A 415 1.26 -4.88 -19.38
N VAL A 416 1.34 -5.41 -18.15
CA VAL A 416 2.59 -5.47 -17.39
C VAL A 416 3.64 -6.31 -18.13
N GLY A 417 3.24 -7.51 -18.60
CA GLY A 417 4.09 -8.36 -19.43
C GLY A 417 4.38 -7.75 -20.80
N LYS A 418 3.33 -7.27 -21.46
CA LYS A 418 3.39 -6.67 -22.81
C LYS A 418 4.41 -5.53 -22.88
N TYR A 419 4.49 -4.69 -21.87
CA TYR A 419 5.34 -3.50 -21.86
C TYR A 419 6.59 -3.61 -20.99
N GLY A 420 6.79 -4.76 -20.33
CA GLY A 420 7.93 -4.99 -19.42
C GLY A 420 7.89 -4.04 -18.22
N LEU A 421 6.70 -3.85 -17.63
CA LEU A 421 6.53 -2.98 -16.48
C LEU A 421 7.09 -3.63 -15.20
N GLY A 422 7.44 -2.80 -14.21
CA GLY A 422 7.99 -3.21 -12.92
C GLY A 422 7.01 -3.97 -12.04
N GLY A 423 5.70 -3.82 -12.29
CA GLY A 423 4.68 -4.49 -11.50
C GLY A 423 3.28 -3.91 -11.66
N THR A 424 2.41 -4.21 -10.71
CA THR A 424 1.04 -3.70 -10.65
C THR A 424 0.72 -3.14 -9.27
N ALA A 425 -0.26 -2.27 -9.19
CA ALA A 425 -0.82 -1.78 -7.92
C ALA A 425 -2.35 -1.83 -7.97
N PHE A 426 -3.01 -1.87 -6.80
CA PHE A 426 -4.46 -1.99 -6.71
C PHE A 426 -5.06 -0.94 -5.78
N TRP A 427 -5.92 -0.10 -6.31
CA TRP A 427 -6.71 0.85 -5.55
C TRP A 427 -8.12 0.32 -5.33
N ARG A 428 -8.53 -0.10 -4.14
CA ARG A 428 -7.80 -0.20 -2.90
C ARG A 428 -8.20 -1.46 -2.15
N TYR A 429 -7.45 -1.85 -1.13
CA TYR A 429 -7.84 -2.91 -0.20
C TYR A 429 -9.23 -2.65 0.41
N GLY A 430 -10.01 -3.70 0.59
CA GLY A 430 -11.39 -3.65 1.06
C GLY A 430 -12.44 -3.45 -0.06
N PHE A 431 -12.00 -3.19 -1.31
CA PHE A 431 -12.87 -3.10 -2.49
C PHE A 431 -12.93 -4.39 -3.30
N GLU A 432 -11.99 -5.29 -3.10
CA GLU A 432 -11.90 -6.58 -3.79
C GLU A 432 -13.07 -7.52 -3.47
N ALA A 433 -13.44 -8.36 -4.42
CA ALA A 433 -14.28 -9.52 -4.17
C ALA A 433 -13.48 -10.63 -3.49
N GLU A 434 -14.16 -11.60 -2.89
CA GLU A 434 -13.53 -12.80 -2.33
C GLU A 434 -12.65 -13.47 -3.39
N ASN A 435 -11.42 -13.84 -3.02
CA ASN A 435 -10.40 -14.48 -3.86
C ASN A 435 -9.79 -13.62 -4.98
N THR A 436 -10.15 -12.36 -5.16
CA THR A 436 -9.60 -11.50 -6.23
C THR A 436 -8.07 -11.56 -6.31
N PHE A 437 -7.38 -11.35 -5.19
CA PHE A 437 -5.91 -11.36 -5.20
C PHE A 437 -5.32 -12.74 -5.46
N SER A 438 -5.94 -13.82 -4.94
CA SER A 438 -5.46 -15.17 -5.20
C SER A 438 -5.68 -15.57 -6.66
N GLU A 439 -6.74 -15.11 -7.30
CA GLU A 439 -6.98 -15.33 -8.73
C GLU A 439 -5.99 -14.54 -9.58
N LEU A 440 -5.84 -13.24 -9.35
CA LEU A 440 -5.00 -12.36 -10.16
C LEU A 440 -3.50 -12.63 -10.01
N LEU A 441 -3.03 -12.93 -8.78
CA LEU A 441 -1.59 -13.02 -8.49
C LEU A 441 -1.01 -14.44 -8.67
N ASN A 442 -1.87 -15.48 -8.81
CA ASN A 442 -1.46 -16.85 -9.11
C ASN A 442 -1.54 -17.22 -10.58
N VAL A 443 -1.99 -16.32 -11.45
CA VAL A 443 -2.01 -16.55 -12.89
C VAL A 443 -0.58 -16.80 -13.37
N LYS A 444 -0.30 -18.02 -13.84
CA LYS A 444 0.95 -18.29 -14.56
C LYS A 444 0.90 -17.47 -15.83
N GLU A 445 1.75 -16.47 -15.91
CA GLU A 445 1.89 -15.72 -17.15
C GLU A 445 2.12 -16.66 -18.31
N ASN A 446 1.19 -16.66 -19.24
CA ASN A 446 1.52 -17.00 -20.60
C ASN A 446 2.49 -15.90 -21.05
N GLN A 447 3.80 -16.24 -21.04
CA GLN A 447 4.82 -15.40 -21.67
C GLN A 447 4.46 -15.35 -23.16
N GLU A 448 3.59 -14.43 -23.53
CA GLU A 448 3.49 -14.05 -24.92
C GLU A 448 4.89 -13.58 -25.32
N LYS A 449 5.45 -14.31 -26.27
CA LYS A 449 6.74 -13.98 -26.88
C LYS A 449 6.73 -12.52 -27.22
N ASN A 450 7.65 -11.75 -26.63
CA ASN A 450 7.91 -10.35 -26.89
C ASN A 450 7.93 -10.08 -28.40
N GLY A 451 6.78 -9.84 -28.99
CA GLY A 451 6.70 -9.15 -30.26
C GLY A 451 7.28 -7.75 -30.03
N LYS A 452 8.21 -7.29 -30.86
CA LYS A 452 8.66 -5.90 -30.81
C LYS A 452 7.43 -5.01 -30.89
N ILE A 453 7.10 -4.37 -29.76
CA ILE A 453 6.01 -3.39 -29.72
C ILE A 453 6.55 -2.17 -30.46
N ASP A 454 5.88 -1.80 -31.54
CA ASP A 454 6.25 -0.64 -32.35
C ASP A 454 5.81 0.65 -31.66
N ILE A 455 6.61 1.06 -30.65
CA ILE A 455 6.40 2.32 -29.93
C ILE A 455 6.88 3.49 -30.79
N ASP A 456 7.79 3.24 -31.72
CA ASP A 456 8.41 4.28 -32.53
C ASP A 456 7.43 4.90 -33.53
N ASN A 457 6.42 4.13 -33.96
CA ASN A 457 5.35 4.61 -34.84
C ASN A 457 4.12 5.15 -34.11
N PHE A 458 4.09 5.10 -32.77
CA PHE A 458 2.99 5.70 -32.01
C PHE A 458 3.10 7.22 -31.98
N SER A 459 2.19 7.92 -32.67
CA SER A 459 2.10 9.38 -32.70
C SER A 459 1.28 9.90 -31.53
N LEU A 460 1.93 10.53 -30.56
CA LEU A 460 1.23 11.22 -29.46
C LEU A 460 0.29 12.31 -29.99
N HIS A 461 0.69 13.02 -31.07
CA HIS A 461 -0.12 14.07 -31.65
C HIS A 461 -1.43 13.52 -32.22
N ASP A 462 -1.37 12.40 -32.95
CA ASP A 462 -2.57 11.79 -33.57
C ASP A 462 -3.50 11.20 -32.51
N TYR A 463 -2.94 10.56 -31.48
CA TYR A 463 -3.68 10.07 -30.32
C TYR A 463 -4.46 11.19 -29.60
N LEU A 464 -3.80 12.32 -29.33
CA LEU A 464 -4.43 13.45 -28.65
C LEU A 464 -5.45 14.15 -29.54
N ALA A 465 -5.22 14.21 -30.85
CA ALA A 465 -6.18 14.75 -31.83
C ALA A 465 -7.46 13.90 -31.87
N GLU A 466 -7.32 12.57 -31.94
CA GLU A 466 -8.45 11.63 -31.92
C GLU A 466 -9.24 11.71 -30.62
N LYS A 467 -8.52 11.80 -29.48
CA LYS A 467 -9.17 11.92 -28.17
C LYS A 467 -9.94 13.24 -28.04
N LYS A 468 -9.43 14.34 -28.59
CA LYS A 468 -10.11 15.62 -28.62
C LYS A 468 -11.37 15.56 -29.47
N GLN A 469 -11.30 14.91 -30.63
CA GLN A 469 -12.45 14.71 -31.50
C GLN A 469 -13.55 13.87 -30.80
N LYS A 470 -13.18 12.74 -30.19
CA LYS A 470 -14.11 11.90 -29.41
C LYS A 470 -14.79 12.66 -28.27
N LEU A 471 -14.05 13.54 -27.58
CA LEU A 471 -14.62 14.39 -26.53
C LEU A 471 -15.61 15.44 -27.06
N GLN A 472 -15.39 15.98 -28.26
CA GLN A 472 -16.30 16.92 -28.91
C GLN A 472 -17.58 16.19 -29.37
N GLU A 473 -17.46 15.02 -30.01
CA GLU A 473 -18.58 14.18 -30.44
C GLU A 473 -19.47 13.69 -29.26
N MET A 474 -18.89 13.57 -28.05
CA MET A 474 -19.63 13.19 -26.84
C MET A 474 -20.35 14.38 -26.18
N GLN A 475 -20.05 15.64 -26.58
CA GLN A 475 -20.67 16.84 -26.07
C GLN A 475 -21.80 17.34 -26.95
N GLU A 476 -21.87 16.91 -28.21
CA GLU A 476 -22.98 17.08 -29.15
C GLU A 476 -24.06 15.98 -28.95
#